data_01029f2a9e2d4edc0ecb4535fedf77c9
#
_entry.id   01029f2a9e2d4edc0ecb4535fedf77c9
#
_cell.length_a   1.000
_cell.length_b   1.000
_cell.length_c   1.000
_cell.angle_alpha   90.00
_cell.angle_beta   90.00
_cell.angle_gamma   90.00
#
_symmetry.space_group_name_H-M   'P 1'
#
loop_
_entity.id
_entity.type
_entity.pdbx_description
1 polymer ?
#
loop_
_entity_poly.entity_id
_entity_poly.type
_entity_poly.pdbx_seq_one_letter_code
_entity_poly.pdbx_strand_id
1 'polypeptide(L)'
;MPKRKPGKPKKRSARRHSRGVTVTKLPKNAVTLVVTLRSKEGQHMLLEAELRALLAPSRKEEGCLRFDLHGCVDQPGTFLLHEVWGARDDHTAHTRTPHFLRWNARKDALLASREAAFWHQLA
;
A
#
# COMPACT_ATOMS: atom_id res chain seq x y z
N MET A 1 10.14 -28.26 7.07
CA MET A 1 9.80 -28.27 6.81
C MET A 1 9.11 -28.10 6.36
N PRO A 2 9.17 -27.84 6.43
CA PRO A 2 8.50 -27.60 6.01
C PRO A 2 7.94 -27.00 5.55
N LYS A 3 7.90 -26.54 5.84
CA LYS A 3 7.46 -26.02 5.47
C LYS A 3 7.07 -25.31 4.93
N ARG A 4 7.11 -25.09 4.89
CA ARG A 4 6.67 -24.46 4.40
C ARG A 4 6.08 -24.11 3.64
N LYS A 5 5.97 -23.81 3.78
CA LYS A 5 5.49 -23.44 3.15
C LYS A 5 4.98 -22.96 2.54
N PRO A 6 4.84 -22.83 2.59
CA PRO A 6 4.29 -22.33 2.01
C PRO A 6 4.13 -21.56 1.52
N GLY A 7 4.34 -20.98 1.84
CA GLY A 7 4.19 -20.33 1.37
C GLY A 7 4.14 -19.47 0.92
N LYS A 8 4.43 -19.24 0.90
CA LYS A 8 4.58 -18.67 0.49
C LYS A 8 4.50 -18.08 -0.19
N PRO A 9 4.58 -17.78 -0.02
CA PRO A 9 4.67 -17.27 -0.55
C PRO A 9 4.89 -16.70 -1.21
N LYS A 10 5.21 -16.53 -0.93
CA LYS A 10 5.65 -16.23 -1.38
C LYS A 10 5.84 -15.61 -1.96
N LYS A 11 6.04 -15.44 -1.65
CA LYS A 11 6.35 -14.99 -1.89
C LYS A 11 6.61 -14.27 -1.85
N ARG A 12 6.78 -13.99 -1.41
CA ARG A 12 7.09 -13.62 -1.23
C ARG A 12 7.46 -13.13 -1.28
N SER A 13 7.40 -12.93 -0.79
CA SER A 13 7.81 -12.71 -0.74
C SER A 13 8.44 -12.46 -0.74
N ALA A 14 8.62 -12.43 -0.35
CA ALA A 14 9.19 -12.39 -0.37
C ALA A 14 9.79 -12.11 -0.14
N ARG A 15 10.21 -11.98 0.20
CA ARG A 15 10.75 -11.92 0.55
C ARG A 15 11.47 -11.65 0.96
N ARG A 16 12.01 -11.33 1.43
CA ARG A 16 12.71 -11.26 1.94
C ARG A 16 13.60 -11.14 2.24
N HIS A 17 14.50 -11.04 2.83
CA HIS A 17 15.35 -11.04 3.13
C HIS A 17 16.32 -10.80 3.45
N SER A 18 16.94 -10.79 4.05
CA SER A 18 17.83 -10.62 4.14
C SER A 18 18.66 -10.94 4.62
N ARG A 19 19.20 -11.68 5.12
CA ARG A 19 20.13 -11.98 4.99
C ARG A 19 21.09 -11.50 4.15
N GLY A 20 22.05 -11.83 3.91
CA GLY A 20 22.79 -11.16 2.96
C GLY A 20 21.99 -10.07 2.33
N VAL A 21 22.48 -8.96 2.07
CA VAL A 21 21.67 -7.91 1.50
C VAL A 21 21.48 -8.16 0.02
N THR A 22 20.26 -8.45 -0.37
CA THR A 22 19.90 -8.51 -1.77
C THR A 22 19.27 -7.19 -2.14
N VAL A 23 19.91 -6.45 -3.01
CA VAL A 23 19.32 -5.26 -3.55
C VAL A 23 18.38 -5.69 -4.66
N THR A 24 17.09 -5.57 -4.41
CA THR A 24 16.09 -5.92 -5.41
C THR A 24 15.76 -4.68 -6.23
N LYS A 25 16.02 -4.76 -7.51
CA LYS A 25 15.63 -3.70 -8.41
C LYS A 25 14.17 -3.89 -8.80
N LEU A 26 13.44 -2.80 -8.80
CA LEU A 26 12.07 -2.82 -9.29
C LEU A 26 12.07 -2.93 -10.81
N PRO A 27 10.98 -3.45 -11.39
CA PRO A 27 10.82 -3.42 -12.85
C PRO A 27 11.01 -2.01 -13.38
N LYS A 28 11.44 -1.92 -14.63
CA LYS A 28 11.82 -0.65 -15.24
C LYS A 28 10.73 0.41 -15.17
N ASN A 29 9.48 -0.01 -15.33
CA ASN A 29 8.36 0.92 -15.39
C ASN A 29 7.64 1.05 -14.05
N ALA A 30 8.20 0.45 -12.98
CA ALA A 30 7.57 0.50 -11.67
C ALA A 30 7.50 1.93 -11.15
N VAL A 31 6.41 2.22 -10.46
CA VAL A 31 6.22 3.51 -9.82
C VAL A 31 5.90 3.28 -8.35
N THR A 32 6.36 4.19 -7.52
CA THR A 32 6.04 4.21 -6.09
C THR A 32 5.04 5.32 -5.85
N LEU A 33 3.95 4.99 -5.17
CA LEU A 33 2.96 5.99 -4.79
C LEU A 33 3.02 6.13 -3.27
N VAL A 34 3.24 7.35 -2.81
CA VAL A 34 3.21 7.67 -1.39
C VAL A 34 1.98 8.55 -1.14
N VAL A 35 1.11 8.08 -0.25
CA VAL A 35 -0.12 8.79 0.09
C VAL A 35 -0.10 9.10 1.58
N THR A 36 -0.21 10.36 1.94
CA THR A 36 -0.33 10.78 3.33
C THR A 36 -1.78 11.19 3.59
N LEU A 37 -2.36 10.65 4.66
CA LEU A 37 -3.77 10.83 4.96
C LEU A 37 -3.92 11.26 6.42
N ARG A 38 -4.69 12.33 6.66
CA ARG A 38 -4.96 12.80 8.00
C ARG A 38 -6.46 12.69 8.25
N SER A 39 -6.81 12.10 9.39
CA SER A 39 -8.23 11.93 9.75
C SER A 39 -8.84 13.25 10.21
N LYS A 40 -10.13 13.37 10.00
CA LYS A 40 -10.92 14.36 10.72
C LYS A 40 -10.94 14.02 12.20
N GLU A 41 -11.17 15.00 13.02
CA GLU A 41 -11.26 14.80 14.47
C GLU A 41 -12.35 13.76 14.75
N GLY A 42 -12.01 12.80 15.63
CA GLY A 42 -12.93 11.76 16.02
C GLY A 42 -13.05 10.61 15.02
N GLN A 43 -12.39 10.69 13.85
CA GLN A 43 -12.52 9.68 12.80
C GLN A 43 -11.30 8.80 12.63
N HIS A 44 -10.31 8.93 13.47
CA HIS A 44 -9.04 8.26 13.24
C HIS A 44 -9.15 6.72 13.32
N MET A 45 -9.96 6.17 14.21
CA MET A 45 -10.12 4.72 14.28
C MET A 45 -10.86 4.18 13.06
N LEU A 46 -11.87 4.92 12.59
CA LEU A 46 -12.60 4.50 11.38
C LEU A 46 -11.71 4.62 10.15
N LEU A 47 -10.91 5.68 10.07
CA LEU A 47 -9.98 5.82 8.95
C LEU A 47 -8.99 4.66 8.92
N GLU A 48 -8.41 4.33 10.07
CA GLU A 48 -7.47 3.21 10.12
C GLU A 48 -8.14 1.91 9.68
N ALA A 49 -9.37 1.66 10.11
CA ALA A 49 -10.09 0.44 9.74
C ALA A 49 -10.33 0.36 8.23
N GLU A 50 -10.73 1.48 7.62
CA GLU A 50 -10.96 1.50 6.17
C GLU A 50 -9.67 1.33 5.39
N LEU A 51 -8.57 1.91 5.87
CA LEU A 51 -7.28 1.75 5.22
C LEU A 51 -6.76 0.30 5.35
N ARG A 52 -6.92 -0.30 6.54
CA ARG A 52 -6.53 -1.70 6.72
C ARG A 52 -7.32 -2.62 5.79
N ALA A 53 -8.58 -2.30 5.54
CA ALA A 53 -9.42 -3.12 4.68
C ALA A 53 -8.94 -3.13 3.23
N LEU A 54 -8.14 -2.15 2.82
CA LEU A 54 -7.57 -2.11 1.47
C LEU A 54 -6.40 -3.08 1.28
N LEU A 55 -5.73 -3.48 2.36
CA LEU A 55 -4.44 -4.16 2.25
C LEU A 55 -4.54 -5.51 1.53
N ALA A 56 -5.35 -6.42 2.04
CA ALA A 56 -5.41 -7.77 1.49
C ALA A 56 -5.86 -7.79 0.02
N PRO A 57 -6.98 -7.13 -0.36
CA PRO A 57 -7.40 -7.18 -1.75
C PRO A 57 -6.44 -6.44 -2.69
N SER A 58 -5.82 -5.34 -2.22
CA SER A 58 -4.86 -4.61 -3.06
C SER A 58 -3.62 -5.46 -3.32
N ARG A 59 -3.13 -6.16 -2.29
CA ARG A 59 -1.95 -7.00 -2.43
C ARG A 59 -2.15 -8.18 -3.37
N LYS A 60 -3.40 -8.55 -3.66
CA LYS A 60 -3.72 -9.62 -4.58
C LYS A 60 -3.84 -9.14 -6.02
N GLU A 61 -3.84 -7.84 -6.25
CA GLU A 61 -3.95 -7.31 -7.60
C GLU A 61 -2.68 -7.60 -8.37
N GLU A 62 -2.85 -7.99 -9.62
CA GLU A 62 -1.74 -8.17 -10.51
C GLU A 62 -1.04 -6.82 -10.69
N GLY A 63 0.26 -6.81 -10.59
CA GLY A 63 1.01 -5.56 -10.69
C GLY A 63 1.19 -4.82 -9.38
N CYS A 64 0.55 -5.25 -8.29
CA CYS A 64 0.80 -4.69 -6.96
C CYS A 64 2.05 -5.33 -6.38
N LEU A 65 3.13 -4.56 -6.28
CA LEU A 65 4.40 -5.07 -5.76
C LEU A 65 4.56 -4.79 -4.28
N ARG A 66 3.90 -3.76 -3.76
CA ARG A 66 3.91 -3.41 -2.35
C ARG A 66 2.66 -2.58 -2.04
N PHE A 67 2.09 -2.82 -0.88
CA PHE A 67 0.96 -2.01 -0.39
C PHE A 67 0.99 -2.08 1.13
N ASP A 68 1.64 -1.07 1.75
CA ASP A 68 1.86 -1.05 3.20
C ASP A 68 1.26 0.19 3.83
N LEU A 69 0.70 0.02 5.02
CA LEU A 69 0.10 1.09 5.79
C LEU A 69 0.98 1.39 7.01
N HIS A 70 1.23 2.67 7.24
CA HIS A 70 2.01 3.14 8.38
C HIS A 70 1.21 4.18 9.14
N GLY A 71 1.37 4.18 10.47
CA GLY A 71 0.86 5.26 11.32
C GLY A 71 1.99 6.19 11.69
N CYS A 72 1.70 7.49 11.71
CA CYS A 72 2.69 8.48 12.11
C CYS A 72 2.97 8.36 13.61
N VAL A 73 4.26 8.27 13.98
CA VAL A 73 4.65 8.05 15.36
C VAL A 73 4.19 9.21 16.25
N ASP A 74 4.34 10.44 15.77
CA ASP A 74 4.11 11.62 16.59
C ASP A 74 2.76 12.28 16.34
N GLN A 75 1.98 11.80 15.40
CA GLN A 75 0.69 12.42 15.05
C GLN A 75 -0.38 11.33 14.87
N PRO A 76 -1.03 10.92 15.96
CA PRO A 76 -2.13 9.96 15.87
C PRO A 76 -3.21 10.44 14.89
N GLY A 77 -3.72 9.53 14.08
CA GLY A 77 -4.69 9.89 13.06
C GLY A 77 -4.08 10.31 11.73
N THR A 78 -2.75 10.30 11.63
CA THR A 78 -2.04 10.53 10.37
C THR A 78 -1.43 9.22 9.92
N PHE A 79 -1.70 8.86 8.67
CA PHE A 79 -1.28 7.57 8.10
C PHE A 79 -0.56 7.80 6.78
N LEU A 80 0.22 6.80 6.40
CA LEU A 80 0.93 6.80 5.11
C LEU A 80 0.72 5.45 4.45
N LEU A 81 0.31 5.47 3.19
CA LEU A 81 0.32 4.28 2.34
C LEU A 81 1.56 4.35 1.45
N HIS A 82 2.33 3.27 1.48
CA HIS A 82 3.49 3.10 0.61
C HIS A 82 3.12 2.00 -0.38
N GLU A 83 2.93 2.39 -1.62
CA GLU A 83 2.49 1.48 -2.68
C GLU A 83 3.55 1.44 -3.77
N VAL A 84 3.77 0.25 -4.31
CA VAL A 84 4.64 0.09 -5.47
C VAL A 84 3.88 -0.73 -6.49
N TRP A 85 3.78 -0.19 -7.71
CA TRP A 85 3.06 -0.82 -8.82
C TRP A 85 4.03 -1.10 -9.95
N GLY A 86 3.84 -2.21 -10.64
CA GLY A 86 4.72 -2.62 -11.73
C GLY A 86 4.75 -1.64 -12.88
N ALA A 87 3.67 -0.88 -13.06
CA ALA A 87 3.57 0.20 -14.03
C ALA A 87 2.45 1.13 -13.61
N ARG A 88 2.44 2.32 -14.17
CA ARG A 88 1.39 3.30 -13.92
C ARG A 88 0.01 2.75 -14.23
N ASP A 89 -0.09 1.92 -15.28
CA ASP A 89 -1.35 1.31 -15.69
C ASP A 89 -1.89 0.35 -14.64
N ASP A 90 -1.01 -0.30 -13.88
CA ASP A 90 -1.46 -1.19 -12.81
C ASP A 90 -2.14 -0.42 -11.70
N HIS A 91 -1.64 0.77 -11.39
CA HIS A 91 -2.30 1.64 -10.43
C HIS A 91 -3.64 2.12 -10.99
N THR A 92 -3.69 2.47 -12.27
CA THR A 92 -4.94 2.88 -12.89
C THR A 92 -5.99 1.77 -12.76
N ALA A 93 -5.59 0.51 -12.99
CA ALA A 93 -6.49 -0.63 -12.82
C ALA A 93 -6.96 -0.76 -11.37
N HIS A 94 -6.06 -0.50 -10.40
CA HIS A 94 -6.39 -0.51 -8.98
C HIS A 94 -7.55 0.46 -8.67
N THR A 95 -7.58 1.61 -9.30
CA THR A 95 -8.62 2.62 -9.03
C THR A 95 -10.01 2.21 -9.54
N ARG A 96 -10.10 1.09 -10.25
CA ARG A 96 -11.38 0.57 -10.77
C ARG A 96 -11.85 -0.66 -10.01
N THR A 97 -11.12 -1.10 -9.01
CA THR A 97 -11.49 -2.28 -8.23
C THR A 97 -12.61 -1.97 -7.25
N PRO A 98 -13.41 -3.00 -6.86
CA PRO A 98 -14.47 -2.78 -5.88
C PRO A 98 -13.96 -2.22 -4.55
N HIS A 99 -12.82 -2.70 -4.06
CA HIS A 99 -12.28 -2.22 -2.79
C HIS A 99 -11.83 -0.76 -2.87
N PHE A 100 -11.23 -0.35 -4.01
CA PHE A 100 -10.88 1.06 -4.17
C PHE A 100 -12.12 1.94 -4.28
N LEU A 101 -13.12 1.51 -5.05
CA LEU A 101 -14.35 2.30 -5.22
C LEU A 101 -15.07 2.48 -3.91
N ARG A 102 -15.09 1.45 -3.07
CA ARG A 102 -15.67 1.54 -1.74
C ARG A 102 -14.91 2.56 -0.89
N TRP A 103 -13.59 2.49 -0.88
CA TRP A 103 -12.75 3.47 -0.18
C TRP A 103 -13.04 4.88 -0.68
N ASN A 104 -13.04 5.02 -2.00
CA ASN A 104 -13.24 6.34 -2.62
C ASN A 104 -14.58 6.97 -2.25
N ALA A 105 -15.59 6.14 -2.05
CA ALA A 105 -16.93 6.63 -1.66
C ALA A 105 -16.98 7.06 -0.20
N ARG A 106 -16.07 6.56 0.65
CA ARG A 106 -16.09 6.81 2.09
C ARG A 106 -15.08 7.84 2.55
N LYS A 107 -14.02 8.05 1.78
CA LYS A 107 -12.86 8.79 2.24
C LYS A 107 -13.15 10.22 2.67
N ASP A 108 -14.06 10.91 1.98
CA ASP A 108 -14.30 12.31 2.27
C ASP A 108 -14.94 12.52 3.64
N ALA A 109 -15.70 11.54 4.13
CA ALA A 109 -16.26 11.61 5.47
C ALA A 109 -15.22 11.44 6.55
N LEU A 110 -14.06 10.88 6.22
CA LEU A 110 -13.02 10.51 7.18
C LEU A 110 -11.79 11.41 7.13
N LEU A 111 -11.52 12.03 5.98
CA LEU A 111 -10.25 12.72 5.74
C LEU A 111 -10.36 14.21 5.94
N ALA A 112 -9.44 14.76 6.76
CA ALA A 112 -9.21 16.19 6.84
C ALA A 112 -8.28 16.65 5.70
N SER A 113 -7.31 15.79 5.33
CA SER A 113 -6.42 16.10 4.22
C SER A 113 -5.82 14.83 3.63
N ARG A 114 -5.38 14.94 2.39
CA ARG A 114 -4.75 13.85 1.68
C ARG A 114 -3.77 14.42 0.66
N GLU A 115 -2.57 13.86 0.64
CA GLU A 115 -1.54 14.23 -0.35
C GLU A 115 -1.02 12.94 -0.97
N ALA A 116 -0.82 12.96 -2.28
CA ALA A 116 -0.32 11.78 -2.99
C ALA A 116 0.62 12.23 -4.10
N ALA A 117 1.68 11.44 -4.29
CA ALA A 117 2.62 11.69 -5.38
C ALA A 117 3.22 10.38 -5.84
N PHE A 118 3.50 10.31 -7.14
CA PHE A 118 4.21 9.18 -7.72
C PHE A 118 5.70 9.49 -7.78
N TRP A 119 6.49 8.45 -7.56
CA TRP A 119 7.95 8.55 -7.47
C TRP A 119 8.59 7.43 -8.28
N HIS A 120 9.78 7.69 -8.81
CA HIS A 120 10.63 6.63 -9.36
C HIS A 120 11.75 6.34 -8.38
N GLN A 121 12.04 5.07 -8.18
CA GLN A 121 13.20 4.70 -7.39
C GLN A 121 14.46 4.99 -8.21
N LEU A 122 15.35 5.80 -7.66
CA LEU A 122 16.61 6.17 -8.36
C LEU A 122 17.79 5.30 -7.94
N ALA A 123 17.74 4.76 -6.74
CA ALA A 123 18.86 3.97 -6.24
C ALA A 123 18.37 2.90 -5.26
#